data_3b6f5b1c443a1d51b2b50964e7d9a1e4
#
_entry.id   3b6f5b1c443a1d51b2b50964e7d9a1e4
#
_cell.length_a   1.000
_cell.length_b   1.000
_cell.length_c   1.000
_cell.angle_alpha   90.00
_cell.angle_beta   90.00
_cell.angle_gamma   90.00
#
_symmetry.space_group_name_H-M   'P 1'
#
loop_
_entity.id
_entity.type
_entity.pdbx_description
1 polymer ?
#
loop_
_entity_poly.entity_id
_entity_poly.type
_entity_poly.pdbx_seq_one_letter_code
_entity_poly.pdbx_strand_id
1 'polypeptide(L)'
;VCLVEVVRVAVGRPLLELPAGTLDREESLADAALRELAEETGYRAGRLESVGGFWMSPGILRERMHLFVAGDLVAGPQALEPGEQIRTRHVAWDDAVTMCLDGTIEDAKSVAGILLTDARRRRPPSPSR
;
A
#
# COMPACT_ATOMS: atom_id res chain seq x y z
N VAL A 1 1.26 -5.67 9.07
CA VAL A 1 1.32 -5.02 7.74
C VAL A 1 2.36 -5.73 6.89
N CYS A 2 2.03 -6.00 5.63
CA CYS A 2 3.02 -6.42 4.65
C CYS A 2 3.53 -5.18 3.93
N LEU A 3 4.80 -4.88 4.09
CA LEU A 3 5.52 -3.85 3.35
C LEU A 3 6.35 -4.49 2.25
N VAL A 4 6.72 -3.70 1.25
CA VAL A 4 7.66 -4.08 0.19
C VAL A 4 8.88 -3.16 0.26
N GLU A 5 10.05 -3.74 0.06
CA GLU A 5 11.29 -3.00 -0.10
C GLU A 5 11.57 -2.89 -1.59
N VAL A 6 11.59 -1.66 -2.11
CA VAL A 6 11.72 -1.35 -3.53
C VAL A 6 12.87 -0.39 -3.74
N VAL A 7 13.76 -0.68 -4.68
CA VAL A 7 14.82 0.26 -5.09
C VAL A 7 14.21 1.36 -5.95
N ARG A 8 14.24 2.59 -5.45
CA ARG A 8 13.79 3.78 -6.18
C ARG A 8 14.98 4.50 -6.79
N VAL A 9 15.13 4.38 -8.10
CA VAL A 9 16.28 4.96 -8.86
C VAL A 9 16.43 6.45 -8.59
N ALA A 10 15.33 7.21 -8.57
CA ALA A 10 15.35 8.64 -8.32
C ALA A 10 15.86 9.01 -6.91
N VAL A 11 15.75 8.10 -5.94
CA VAL A 11 16.23 8.28 -4.56
C VAL A 11 17.61 7.66 -4.36
N GLY A 12 18.01 6.73 -5.25
CA GLY A 12 19.31 6.06 -5.20
C GLY A 12 19.44 4.98 -4.12
N ARG A 13 18.33 4.54 -3.51
CA ARG A 13 18.32 3.51 -2.45
C ARG A 13 16.97 2.81 -2.34
N PRO A 14 16.91 1.66 -1.64
CA PRO A 14 15.63 1.03 -1.34
C PRO A 14 14.81 1.87 -0.36
N LEU A 15 13.49 1.86 -0.54
CA LEU A 15 12.50 2.39 0.39
C LEU A 15 11.57 1.29 0.84
N LEU A 16 11.03 1.43 2.05
CA LEU A 16 9.92 0.61 2.55
C LEU A 16 8.60 1.27 2.17
N GLU A 17 7.76 0.51 1.46
CA GLU A 17 6.52 1.01 0.89
C GLU A 17 5.36 0.03 1.14
N LEU A 18 4.14 0.52 1.05
CA LEU A 18 2.98 -0.34 0.84
C LEU A 18 3.01 -0.90 -0.58
N PRO A 19 2.56 -2.15 -0.83
CA PRO A 19 2.39 -2.67 -2.18
C PRO A 19 1.50 -1.73 -2.99
N ALA A 20 1.93 -1.37 -4.20
CA ALA A 20 1.22 -0.43 -5.04
C ALA A 20 1.65 -0.55 -6.50
N GLY A 21 0.70 -0.41 -7.39
CA GLY A 21 0.97 -0.39 -8.82
C GLY A 21 0.17 0.65 -9.57
N THR A 22 0.40 0.71 -10.86
CA THR A 22 -0.23 1.66 -11.77
C THR A 22 -1.46 1.04 -12.43
N LEU A 23 -2.50 1.86 -12.58
CA LEU A 23 -3.70 1.48 -13.34
C LEU A 23 -3.40 1.64 -14.85
N ASP A 24 -2.80 0.64 -15.44
CA ASP A 24 -2.34 0.61 -16.85
C ASP A 24 -3.17 -0.31 -17.75
N ARG A 25 -4.17 -0.98 -17.19
CA ARG A 25 -5.06 -1.92 -17.87
C ARG A 25 -6.52 -1.49 -17.75
N GLU A 26 -7.38 -1.99 -18.62
CA GLU A 26 -8.84 -1.85 -18.47
C GLU A 26 -9.33 -2.79 -17.35
N GLU A 27 -9.19 -2.37 -16.13
CA GLU A 27 -9.60 -3.10 -14.93
C GLU A 27 -10.19 -2.13 -13.89
N SER A 28 -10.95 -2.66 -12.93
CA SER A 28 -11.42 -1.84 -11.82
C SER A 28 -10.28 -1.51 -10.86
N LEU A 29 -10.44 -0.43 -10.07
CA LEU A 29 -9.48 -0.08 -9.01
C LEU A 29 -9.27 -1.21 -8.00
N ALA A 30 -10.33 -1.98 -7.71
CA ALA A 30 -10.26 -3.11 -6.79
C ALA A 30 -9.49 -4.28 -7.40
N ASP A 31 -9.73 -4.58 -8.68
CA ASP A 31 -9.02 -5.65 -9.39
C ASP A 31 -7.53 -5.31 -9.52
N ALA A 32 -7.19 -4.06 -9.86
CA ALA A 32 -5.81 -3.59 -9.88
C ALA A 32 -5.14 -3.78 -8.52
N ALA A 33 -5.79 -3.37 -7.43
CA ALA A 33 -5.23 -3.52 -6.09
C ALA A 33 -5.01 -4.99 -5.70
N LEU A 34 -5.93 -5.89 -6.06
CA LEU A 34 -5.79 -7.33 -5.82
C LEU A 34 -4.68 -7.96 -6.66
N ARG A 35 -4.54 -7.54 -7.91
CA ARG A 35 -3.49 -8.00 -8.82
C ARG A 35 -2.11 -7.58 -8.31
N GLU A 36 -1.91 -6.30 -8.03
CA GLU A 36 -0.64 -5.76 -7.53
C GLU A 36 -0.24 -6.40 -6.19
N LEU A 37 -1.19 -6.57 -5.28
CA LEU A 37 -0.95 -7.28 -4.02
C LEU A 37 -0.40 -8.69 -4.29
N ALA A 38 -1.01 -9.43 -5.21
CA ALA A 38 -0.59 -10.79 -5.52
C ALA A 38 0.76 -10.82 -6.25
N GLU A 39 0.99 -9.93 -7.21
CA GLU A 39 2.23 -9.85 -7.98
C GLU A 39 3.42 -9.50 -7.08
N GLU A 40 3.31 -8.44 -6.29
CA GLU A 40 4.41 -7.92 -5.46
C GLU A 40 4.64 -8.72 -4.17
N THR A 41 3.58 -9.26 -3.57
CA THR A 41 3.69 -9.90 -2.24
C THR A 41 3.41 -11.40 -2.23
N GLY A 42 2.76 -11.91 -3.26
CA GLY A 42 2.25 -13.27 -3.29
C GLY A 42 0.96 -13.48 -2.50
N TYR A 43 0.45 -12.47 -1.79
CA TYR A 43 -0.81 -12.61 -1.04
C TYR A 43 -2.03 -12.41 -1.93
N ARG A 44 -3.02 -13.28 -1.71
CA ARG A 44 -4.37 -13.14 -2.26
C ARG A 44 -5.31 -12.79 -1.13
N ALA A 45 -6.14 -11.77 -1.33
CA ALA A 45 -7.08 -11.30 -0.33
C ALA A 45 -8.49 -11.86 -0.57
N GLY A 46 -9.11 -12.36 0.50
CA GLY A 46 -10.54 -12.73 0.50
C GLY A 46 -11.44 -11.53 0.75
N ARG A 47 -10.90 -10.44 1.30
CA ARG A 47 -11.63 -9.20 1.59
C ARG A 47 -10.80 -8.00 1.18
N LEU A 48 -11.45 -7.03 0.52
CA LEU A 48 -10.86 -5.75 0.14
C LEU A 48 -11.82 -4.63 0.52
N GLU A 49 -11.33 -3.63 1.24
CA GLU A 49 -12.10 -2.48 1.70
C GLU A 49 -11.42 -1.18 1.22
N SER A 50 -12.19 -0.31 0.54
CA SER A 50 -11.69 0.99 0.14
C SER A 50 -11.59 1.93 1.35
N VAL A 51 -10.42 2.50 1.55
CA VAL A 51 -10.15 3.51 2.58
C VAL A 51 -10.29 4.91 2.02
N GLY A 52 -10.31 5.07 0.70
CA GLY A 52 -10.40 6.35 0.00
C GLY A 52 -9.19 6.62 -0.87
N GLY A 53 -8.90 7.90 -1.07
CA GLY A 53 -7.77 8.28 -1.93
C GLY A 53 -7.38 9.73 -1.74
N PHE A 54 -6.22 10.07 -2.27
CA PHE A 54 -5.64 11.40 -2.19
C PHE A 54 -4.78 11.71 -3.42
N TRP A 55 -4.51 12.98 -3.66
CA TRP A 55 -3.59 13.42 -4.69
C TRP A 55 -2.15 13.39 -4.16
N MET A 56 -1.21 12.85 -4.94
CA MET A 56 0.18 12.76 -4.52
C MET A 56 0.89 14.10 -4.54
N SER A 57 0.80 14.82 -5.64
CA SER A 57 1.46 16.12 -5.81
C SER A 57 0.67 16.99 -6.81
N PRO A 58 -0.52 17.49 -6.43
CA PRO A 58 -1.47 18.11 -7.36
C PRO A 58 -0.95 19.40 -8.00
N GLY A 59 0.13 19.99 -7.49
CA GLY A 59 0.80 21.15 -8.10
C GLY A 59 1.60 20.82 -9.35
N ILE A 60 2.00 19.56 -9.56
CA ILE A 60 2.87 19.13 -10.66
C ILE A 60 2.42 17.82 -11.33
N LEU A 61 1.66 16.98 -10.66
CA LEU A 61 1.23 15.67 -11.15
C LEU A 61 -0.27 15.49 -11.00
N ARG A 62 -0.88 14.92 -12.03
CA ARG A 62 -2.26 14.43 -11.96
C ARG A 62 -2.28 12.97 -11.50
N GLU A 63 -1.63 12.68 -10.41
CA GLU A 63 -1.56 11.35 -9.82
C GLU A 63 -2.46 11.24 -8.60
N ARG A 64 -3.48 10.37 -8.70
CA ARG A 64 -4.42 10.08 -7.61
C ARG A 64 -4.19 8.67 -7.09
N MET A 65 -3.88 8.57 -5.80
CA MET A 65 -3.81 7.31 -5.08
C MET A 65 -5.19 6.84 -4.64
N HIS A 66 -5.43 5.54 -4.79
CA HIS A 66 -6.58 4.84 -4.24
C HIS A 66 -6.08 3.83 -3.21
N LEU A 67 -6.59 3.94 -1.98
CA LEU A 67 -6.13 3.16 -0.84
C LEU A 67 -7.14 2.08 -0.48
N PHE A 68 -6.63 0.86 -0.29
CA PHE A 68 -7.41 -0.29 0.13
C PHE A 68 -6.77 -0.98 1.34
N VAL A 69 -7.60 -1.60 2.16
CA VAL A 69 -7.18 -2.55 3.18
C VAL A 69 -7.60 -3.95 2.73
N ALA A 70 -6.61 -4.83 2.63
CA ALA A 70 -6.80 -6.23 2.28
C ALA A 70 -6.83 -7.09 3.55
N GLY A 71 -7.76 -8.02 3.61
CA GLY A 71 -7.91 -8.99 4.70
C GLY A 71 -8.14 -10.39 4.20
N ASP A 72 -8.14 -11.36 5.13
CA ASP A 72 -8.33 -12.78 4.82
C ASP A 72 -7.29 -13.26 3.81
N LEU A 73 -6.02 -12.98 4.12
CA LEU A 73 -4.90 -13.18 3.21
C LEU A 73 -4.48 -14.65 3.15
N VAL A 74 -4.32 -15.15 1.94
CA VAL A 74 -3.75 -16.47 1.65
C VAL A 74 -2.41 -16.26 0.95
N ALA A 75 -1.35 -16.87 1.50
CA ALA A 75 -0.01 -16.77 0.92
C ALA A 75 0.12 -17.62 -0.36
N GLY A 76 0.87 -17.10 -1.31
CA GLY A 76 1.23 -17.74 -2.56
C GLY A 76 2.55 -17.19 -3.10
N PRO A 77 2.98 -17.60 -4.29
CA PRO A 77 4.19 -17.08 -4.90
C PRO A 77 4.01 -15.64 -5.39
N GLN A 78 5.07 -14.84 -5.31
CA GLN A 78 5.18 -13.57 -6.03
C GLN A 78 5.22 -13.83 -7.54
N ALA A 79 4.75 -12.85 -8.32
CA ALA A 79 4.78 -12.87 -9.77
C ALA A 79 5.27 -11.52 -10.31
N LEU A 80 6.51 -11.16 -9.93
CA LEU A 80 7.14 -9.88 -10.27
C LEU A 80 7.32 -9.73 -11.78
N GLU A 81 7.21 -8.52 -12.27
CA GLU A 81 7.51 -8.19 -13.65
C GLU A 81 9.03 -8.28 -13.94
N PRO A 82 9.43 -8.51 -15.20
CA PRO A 82 10.84 -8.55 -15.56
C PRO A 82 11.58 -7.27 -15.16
N GLY A 83 12.61 -7.40 -14.33
CA GLY A 83 13.41 -6.28 -13.84
C GLY A 83 12.98 -5.75 -12.47
N GLU A 84 11.85 -6.16 -11.95
CA GLU A 84 11.45 -5.82 -10.59
C GLU A 84 12.26 -6.58 -9.54
N GLN A 85 12.68 -5.87 -8.49
CA GLN A 85 13.37 -6.43 -7.33
C GLN A 85 12.62 -5.97 -6.09
N ILE A 86 11.67 -6.78 -5.66
CA ILE A 86 10.80 -6.49 -4.52
C ILE A 86 10.97 -7.57 -3.47
N ARG A 87 11.23 -7.16 -2.23
CA ARG A 87 11.27 -8.03 -1.05
C ARG A 87 10.14 -7.66 -0.11
N THR A 88 9.41 -8.65 0.38
CA THR A 88 8.37 -8.44 1.38
C THR A 88 8.96 -8.35 2.78
N ARG A 89 8.40 -7.46 3.60
CA ARG A 89 8.72 -7.32 5.03
C ARG A 89 7.43 -7.25 5.84
N HIS A 90 7.31 -8.13 6.79
CA HIS A 90 6.15 -8.16 7.69
C HIS A 90 6.48 -7.47 9.00
N VAL A 91 5.61 -6.55 9.41
CA VAL A 91 5.74 -5.81 10.68
C VAL A 91 4.40 -5.78 11.39
N ALA A 92 4.42 -5.68 12.72
CA ALA A 92 3.20 -5.44 13.47
C ALA A 92 2.59 -4.08 13.08
N TRP A 93 1.28 -3.91 13.30
CA TRP A 93 0.61 -2.67 12.91
C TRP A 93 1.17 -1.45 13.65
N ASP A 94 1.35 -1.54 14.95
CA ASP A 94 1.85 -0.44 15.78
C ASP A 94 3.32 -0.10 15.46
N ASP A 95 4.12 -1.10 15.07
CA ASP A 95 5.48 -0.88 14.57
C ASP A 95 5.46 -0.11 13.25
N ALA A 96 4.57 -0.45 12.32
CA ALA A 96 4.43 0.28 11.05
C ALA A 96 4.04 1.75 11.29
N VAL A 97 3.13 2.02 12.24
CA VAL A 97 2.77 3.39 12.64
C VAL A 97 4.00 4.11 13.22
N THR A 98 4.75 3.47 14.10
CA THR A 98 5.99 4.03 14.67
C THR A 98 7.00 4.34 13.57
N MET A 99 7.20 3.43 12.61
CA MET A 99 8.11 3.60 11.48
C MET A 99 7.72 4.76 10.55
N CYS A 100 6.43 5.13 10.49
CA CYS A 100 5.98 6.34 9.81
C CYS A 100 6.36 7.61 10.60
N LEU A 101 6.31 7.55 11.92
CA LEU A 101 6.55 8.72 12.79
C LEU A 101 8.03 9.00 13.00
N ASP A 102 8.88 7.98 12.99
CA ASP A 102 10.33 8.10 13.19
C ASP A 102 11.12 8.27 11.88
N GLY A 103 10.45 8.22 10.72
CA GLY A 103 11.06 8.39 9.41
C GLY A 103 11.70 7.13 8.83
N THR A 104 11.47 5.97 9.39
CA THR A 104 11.90 4.69 8.79
C THR A 104 11.14 4.39 7.50
N ILE A 105 9.83 4.72 7.46
CA ILE A 105 9.03 4.74 6.23
C ILE A 105 8.96 6.19 5.76
N GLU A 106 9.54 6.47 4.59
CA GLU A 106 9.66 7.83 4.03
C GLU A 106 8.80 8.04 2.78
N ASP A 107 8.26 6.97 2.21
CA ASP A 107 7.39 7.04 1.04
C ASP A 107 6.03 7.66 1.41
N ALA A 108 5.67 8.78 0.78
CA ALA A 108 4.50 9.58 1.14
C ALA A 108 3.18 8.81 1.07
N LYS A 109 2.97 7.98 0.03
CA LYS A 109 1.74 7.17 -0.10
C LYS A 109 1.63 6.14 1.02
N SER A 110 2.75 5.57 1.45
CA SER A 110 2.81 4.57 2.53
C SER A 110 2.57 5.22 3.88
N VAL A 111 3.21 6.35 4.17
CA VAL A 111 2.97 7.14 5.38
C VAL A 111 1.50 7.55 5.46
N ALA A 112 0.95 8.17 4.40
CA ALA A 112 -0.45 8.58 4.37
C ALA A 112 -1.39 7.38 4.51
N GLY A 113 -1.12 6.28 3.81
CA GLY A 113 -1.94 5.06 3.84
C GLY A 113 -2.02 4.42 5.22
N ILE A 114 -0.89 4.25 5.88
CA ILE A 114 -0.80 3.66 7.22
C ILE A 114 -1.49 4.57 8.25
N LEU A 115 -1.15 5.85 8.28
CA LEU A 115 -1.69 6.78 9.28
C LEU A 115 -3.19 7.04 9.09
N LEU A 116 -3.70 7.16 7.86
CA LEU A 116 -5.13 7.28 7.58
C LEU A 116 -5.90 6.03 8.02
N THR A 117 -5.35 4.86 7.75
CA THR A 117 -5.96 3.60 8.16
C THR A 117 -5.96 3.47 9.69
N ASP A 118 -4.86 3.82 10.36
CA ASP A 118 -4.78 3.83 11.82
C ASP A 118 -5.80 4.77 12.44
N ALA A 119 -5.89 5.99 11.94
CA ALA A 119 -6.86 6.97 12.41
C ALA A 119 -8.32 6.48 12.27
N ARG A 120 -8.63 5.75 11.19
CA ARG A 120 -9.95 5.14 11.01
C ARG A 120 -10.21 4.00 11.97
N ARG A 121 -9.23 3.12 12.18
CA ARG A 121 -9.34 2.00 13.14
C ARG A 121 -9.57 2.46 14.57
N ARG A 122 -9.03 3.61 14.95
CA ARG A 122 -9.18 4.22 16.29
C ARG A 122 -10.48 5.04 16.44
N ARG A 123 -11.15 5.38 15.35
CA ARG A 123 -12.43 6.08 15.41
C ARG A 123 -13.55 5.12 15.82
N PRO A 124 -14.38 5.47 16.82
CA PRO A 124 -15.60 4.71 17.06
C PRO A 124 -16.51 4.78 15.83
N PRO A 125 -17.30 3.71 15.57
CA PRO A 125 -18.28 3.74 14.50
C PRO A 125 -19.17 4.98 14.67
N SER A 126 -19.34 5.74 13.58
CA SER A 126 -20.28 6.87 13.60
C SER A 126 -21.67 6.36 13.98
N PRO A 127 -22.39 7.03 14.90
CA PRO A 127 -23.75 6.64 15.18
C PRO A 127 -24.53 6.65 13.87
N SER A 128 -25.18 5.54 13.56
CA SER A 128 -26.08 5.42 12.40
C SER A 128 -27.13 6.53 12.48
N ARG A 129 -27.18 7.36 11.45
CA ARG A 129 -28.25 8.36 11.29
C ARG A 129 -29.56 7.66 10.94
#